data_6f517c044ebcd35556288b44f39be637
#
_entry.id   6f517c044ebcd35556288b44f39be637
#
_cell.length_a   1.000
_cell.length_b   1.000
_cell.length_c   1.000
_cell.angle_alpha   90.00
_cell.angle_beta   90.00
_cell.angle_gamma   90.00
#
_symmetry.space_group_name_H-M   'P 1'
#
loop_
_entity.id
_entity.type
_entity.pdbx_description
1 polymer ?
#
loop_
_entity_poly.entity_id
_entity_poly.type
_entity_poly.pdbx_seq_one_letter_code
_entity_poly.pdbx_strand_id
1 'polypeptide(L)'
;LMQRLSRPVSAFPAVEARGIYAGYERGMPVLEGITVAFDPGRVVGVVGRNGVGKSTLLKCLAGIKKEELGHVRFQGSVIPPKRRPNHAFLVMQDPDYQLFRPSVRDELASAAPSPSDVDELRLEAVLEEFGLGDVADRHPASLSGGQKQRCVCAIASESGAQALLLDEPTSGLDFRNMERLALILREET
;
A
#
# COMPACT_ATOMS: atom_id res chain seq x y z
N LEU A 1 10.35 -29.15 -11.39
CA LEU A 1 9.03 -29.31 -10.72
C LEU A 1 9.14 -28.70 -9.32
N MET A 2 8.95 -27.38 -9.20
CA MET A 2 8.83 -26.71 -7.90
C MET A 2 7.44 -27.03 -7.36
N GLN A 3 7.38 -27.83 -6.28
CA GLN A 3 6.19 -27.97 -5.46
C GLN A 3 5.86 -26.59 -4.88
N ARG A 4 4.73 -26.01 -5.29
CA ARG A 4 4.11 -24.92 -4.55
C ARG A 4 3.78 -25.48 -3.15
N LEU A 5 4.57 -25.10 -2.15
CA LEU A 5 4.17 -25.27 -0.77
C LEU A 5 2.88 -24.50 -0.59
N SER A 6 1.76 -25.21 -0.42
CA SER A 6 0.49 -24.59 -0.06
C SER A 6 0.69 -23.86 1.26
N ARG A 7 0.67 -22.52 1.24
CA ARG A 7 0.65 -21.74 2.48
C ARG A 7 -0.55 -22.20 3.30
N PRO A 8 -0.40 -22.37 4.63
CA PRO A 8 -1.52 -22.75 5.48
C PRO A 8 -2.63 -21.71 5.31
N VAL A 9 -3.86 -22.19 5.04
CA VAL A 9 -5.04 -21.33 4.96
C VAL A 9 -5.19 -20.65 6.32
N SER A 10 -5.01 -19.33 6.37
CA SER A 10 -5.23 -18.57 7.59
C SER A 10 -6.69 -18.74 8.04
N ALA A 11 -6.91 -18.98 9.32
CA ALA A 11 -8.25 -19.08 9.89
C ALA A 11 -9.00 -17.73 9.87
N PHE A 12 -8.32 -16.63 9.59
CA PHE A 12 -8.88 -15.28 9.58
C PHE A 12 -8.54 -14.56 8.26
N PRO A 13 -9.41 -13.64 7.81
CA PRO A 13 -9.08 -12.69 6.73
C PRO A 13 -7.81 -11.91 7.06
N ALA A 14 -7.02 -11.55 6.04
CA ALA A 14 -5.87 -10.69 6.20
C ALA A 14 -6.30 -9.32 6.75
N VAL A 15 -7.36 -8.76 6.15
CA VAL A 15 -7.96 -7.49 6.57
C VAL A 15 -9.49 -7.64 6.58
N GLU A 16 -10.14 -7.08 7.58
CA GLU A 16 -11.60 -7.04 7.67
C GLU A 16 -12.04 -5.65 8.15
N ALA A 17 -12.98 -5.04 7.42
CA ALA A 17 -13.74 -3.88 7.87
C ALA A 17 -15.13 -4.32 8.29
N ARG A 18 -15.62 -3.89 9.45
CA ARG A 18 -16.97 -4.22 9.95
C ARG A 18 -17.74 -2.99 10.33
N GLY A 19 -18.87 -2.75 9.66
CA GLY A 19 -19.81 -1.69 9.95
C GLY A 19 -19.17 -0.30 9.90
N ILE A 20 -18.28 -0.04 8.95
CA ILE A 20 -17.55 1.22 8.84
C ILE A 20 -18.49 2.35 8.41
N TYR A 21 -18.56 3.38 9.24
CA TYR A 21 -19.10 4.69 8.89
C TYR A 21 -17.97 5.70 8.90
N ALA A 22 -17.79 6.45 7.83
CA ALA A 22 -16.77 7.49 7.73
C ALA A 22 -17.16 8.57 6.73
N GLY A 23 -16.87 9.82 7.06
CA GLY A 23 -17.10 10.99 6.20
C GLY A 23 -16.07 12.07 6.46
N TYR A 24 -16.06 13.12 5.66
CA TYR A 24 -15.18 14.27 5.83
C TYR A 24 -15.87 15.41 6.58
N GLU A 25 -17.18 15.48 6.50
CA GLU A 25 -18.02 16.44 7.22
C GLU A 25 -18.92 15.71 8.22
N ARG A 26 -19.14 16.33 9.36
CA ARG A 26 -19.95 15.74 10.43
C ARG A 26 -21.39 15.55 9.95
N GLY A 27 -21.89 14.33 10.08
CA GLY A 27 -23.27 13.99 9.65
C GLY A 27 -23.42 13.74 8.13
N MET A 28 -22.32 13.78 7.36
CA MET A 28 -22.30 13.44 5.94
C MET A 28 -21.35 12.26 5.69
N PRO A 29 -21.77 11.03 6.01
CA PRO A 29 -20.92 9.87 5.78
C PRO A 29 -20.78 9.60 4.27
N VAL A 30 -19.56 9.27 3.86
CA VAL A 30 -19.24 8.75 2.52
C VAL A 30 -19.31 7.23 2.53
N LEU A 31 -18.97 6.61 3.65
CA LEU A 31 -19.12 5.18 3.91
C LEU A 31 -20.22 4.98 4.94
N GLU A 32 -21.18 4.11 4.62
CA GLU A 32 -22.33 3.81 5.48
C GLU A 32 -22.45 2.30 5.72
N GLY A 33 -22.02 1.84 6.91
CA GLY A 33 -22.16 0.46 7.35
C GLY A 33 -21.34 -0.55 6.53
N ILE A 34 -20.24 -0.14 5.91
CA ILE A 34 -19.44 -1.00 5.04
C ILE A 34 -18.86 -2.17 5.83
N THR A 35 -19.16 -3.38 5.35
CA THR A 35 -18.59 -4.62 5.88
C THR A 35 -17.99 -5.41 4.73
N VAL A 36 -16.69 -5.68 4.79
CA VAL A 36 -15.95 -6.41 3.76
C VAL A 36 -14.75 -7.11 4.40
N ALA A 37 -14.39 -8.27 3.86
CA ALA A 37 -13.23 -9.04 4.28
C ALA A 37 -12.36 -9.39 3.06
N PHE A 38 -11.05 -9.38 3.26
CA PHE A 38 -10.05 -9.69 2.25
C PHE A 38 -9.18 -10.84 2.73
N ASP A 39 -9.17 -11.93 1.97
CA ASP A 39 -8.37 -13.11 2.30
C ASP A 39 -6.88 -12.87 2.02
N PRO A 40 -5.98 -13.55 2.77
CA PRO A 40 -4.54 -13.46 2.53
C PRO A 40 -4.18 -14.08 1.17
N GLY A 41 -3.11 -13.56 0.54
CA GLY A 41 -2.62 -14.04 -0.75
C GLY A 41 -3.60 -13.79 -1.90
N ARG A 42 -4.38 -12.70 -1.85
CA ARG A 42 -5.34 -12.33 -2.90
C ARG A 42 -5.13 -10.89 -3.35
N VAL A 43 -5.15 -10.69 -4.66
CA VAL A 43 -5.32 -9.36 -5.26
C VAL A 43 -6.83 -9.12 -5.45
N VAL A 44 -7.34 -8.05 -4.85
CA VAL A 44 -8.78 -7.71 -4.88
C VAL A 44 -8.97 -6.32 -5.48
N GLY A 45 -9.75 -6.23 -6.56
CA GLY A 45 -10.15 -4.98 -7.17
C GLY A 45 -11.41 -4.39 -6.51
N VAL A 46 -11.29 -3.16 -5.98
CA VAL A 46 -12.44 -2.39 -5.49
C VAL A 46 -12.94 -1.49 -6.61
N VAL A 47 -14.09 -1.84 -7.20
CA VAL A 47 -14.66 -1.18 -8.37
C VAL A 47 -15.92 -0.38 -7.99
N GLY A 48 -16.09 0.79 -8.60
CA GLY A 48 -17.25 1.64 -8.39
C GLY A 48 -17.08 3.02 -9.04
N ARG A 49 -18.18 3.80 -9.06
CA ARG A 49 -18.17 5.16 -9.62
C ARG A 49 -17.20 6.08 -8.86
N ASN A 50 -16.74 7.16 -9.51
CA ASN A 50 -15.97 8.19 -8.83
C ASN A 50 -16.81 8.84 -7.72
N GLY A 51 -16.15 9.12 -6.58
CA GLY A 51 -16.80 9.70 -5.41
C GLY A 51 -17.59 8.72 -4.52
N VAL A 52 -17.71 7.43 -4.88
CA VAL A 52 -18.47 6.45 -4.08
C VAL A 52 -17.81 6.03 -2.76
N GLY A 53 -16.57 6.50 -2.50
CA GLY A 53 -15.88 6.22 -1.24
C GLY A 53 -14.74 5.20 -1.31
N LYS A 54 -14.29 4.76 -2.50
CA LYS A 54 -13.17 3.80 -2.64
C LYS A 54 -11.92 4.25 -1.88
N SER A 55 -11.42 5.45 -2.19
CA SER A 55 -10.25 6.03 -1.50
C SER A 55 -10.49 6.25 0.00
N THR A 56 -11.74 6.57 0.38
CA THR A 56 -12.11 6.72 1.80
C THR A 56 -12.01 5.39 2.53
N LEU A 57 -12.47 4.30 1.92
CA LEU A 57 -12.31 2.94 2.46
C LEU A 57 -10.84 2.60 2.64
N LEU A 58 -10.01 2.77 1.60
CA LEU A 58 -8.57 2.50 1.67
C LEU A 58 -7.89 3.33 2.78
N LYS A 59 -8.22 4.62 2.89
CA LYS A 59 -7.71 5.49 3.97
C LYS A 59 -8.16 5.04 5.35
N CYS A 60 -9.38 4.51 5.51
CA CYS A 60 -9.83 3.90 6.76
C CYS A 60 -9.03 2.64 7.08
N LEU A 61 -8.85 1.73 6.12
CA LEU A 61 -8.05 0.51 6.31
C LEU A 61 -6.61 0.82 6.70
N ALA A 62 -5.99 1.83 6.07
CA ALA A 62 -4.63 2.30 6.38
C ALA A 62 -4.54 3.07 7.70
N GLY A 63 -5.65 3.48 8.32
CA GLY A 63 -5.65 4.28 9.54
C GLY A 63 -5.41 5.78 9.34
N ILE A 64 -5.31 6.25 8.11
CA ILE A 64 -5.18 7.68 7.75
C ILE A 64 -6.48 8.42 8.06
N LYS A 65 -7.61 7.79 7.76
CA LYS A 65 -8.95 8.28 8.11
C LYS A 65 -9.50 7.42 9.24
N LYS A 66 -9.87 8.07 10.34
CA LYS A 66 -10.58 7.40 11.44
C LYS A 66 -12.04 7.21 11.05
N GLU A 67 -12.55 6.01 11.25
CA GLU A 67 -13.98 5.70 11.19
C GLU A 67 -14.74 6.36 12.35
N GLU A 68 -15.99 6.74 12.12
CA GLU A 68 -16.92 7.26 13.12
C GLU A 68 -17.57 6.10 13.89
N LEU A 69 -17.92 5.03 13.19
CA LEU A 69 -18.46 3.79 13.71
C LEU A 69 -17.80 2.59 13.03
N GLY A 70 -17.89 1.44 13.67
CA GLY A 70 -17.31 0.20 13.17
C GLY A 70 -15.86 -0.01 13.63
N HIS A 71 -15.19 -0.96 13.04
CA HIS A 71 -13.79 -1.27 13.34
C HIS A 71 -13.11 -2.02 12.20
N VAL A 72 -11.78 -1.98 12.18
CA VAL A 72 -10.94 -2.74 11.24
C VAL A 72 -10.12 -3.77 12.02
N ARG A 73 -10.04 -4.97 11.45
CA ARG A 73 -9.24 -6.08 11.97
C ARG A 73 -8.14 -6.45 10.99
N PHE A 74 -7.00 -6.84 11.52
CA PHE A 74 -5.94 -7.53 10.81
C PHE A 74 -5.73 -8.89 11.46
N GLN A 75 -5.80 -9.96 10.68
CA GLN A 75 -5.66 -11.35 11.17
C GLN A 75 -6.53 -11.62 12.42
N GLY A 76 -7.79 -11.18 12.40
CA GLY A 76 -8.76 -11.36 13.47
C GLY A 76 -8.68 -10.37 14.64
N SER A 77 -7.59 -9.62 14.78
CA SER A 77 -7.40 -8.64 15.87
C SER A 77 -7.87 -7.24 15.49
N VAL A 78 -8.65 -6.58 16.34
CA VAL A 78 -9.07 -5.19 16.11
C VAL A 78 -7.86 -4.25 16.27
N ILE A 79 -7.53 -3.51 15.22
CA ILE A 79 -6.41 -2.58 15.21
C ILE A 79 -6.92 -1.13 15.18
N PRO A 80 -6.58 -0.32 16.20
CA PRO A 80 -6.98 1.08 16.23
C PRO A 80 -6.27 1.87 15.11
N PRO A 81 -6.87 2.95 14.57
CA PRO A 81 -6.36 3.69 13.42
C PRO A 81 -4.87 4.04 13.50
N LYS A 82 -4.41 4.53 14.66
CA LYS A 82 -3.01 4.93 14.88
C LYS A 82 -1.97 3.79 14.72
N ARG A 83 -2.41 2.54 14.83
CA ARG A 83 -1.52 1.36 14.71
C ARG A 83 -1.64 0.66 13.37
N ARG A 84 -2.62 0.99 12.55
CA ARG A 84 -2.82 0.39 11.21
C ARG A 84 -1.67 0.62 10.23
N PRO A 85 -0.92 1.76 10.27
CA PRO A 85 0.27 1.91 9.42
C PRO A 85 1.35 0.83 9.63
N ASN A 86 1.35 0.13 10.77
CA ASN A 86 2.25 -1.00 11.02
C ASN A 86 1.74 -2.31 10.37
N HIS A 87 0.55 -2.32 9.80
CA HIS A 87 -0.10 -3.50 9.22
C HIS A 87 -0.48 -3.32 7.76
N ALA A 88 -0.65 -2.09 7.31
CA ALA A 88 -1.05 -1.78 5.94
C ALA A 88 -0.27 -0.58 5.41
N PHE A 89 0.21 -0.70 4.17
CA PHE A 89 0.81 0.41 3.43
C PHE A 89 -0.18 0.90 2.37
N LEU A 90 -0.43 2.20 2.32
CA LEU A 90 -1.29 2.81 1.30
C LEU A 90 -0.44 3.53 0.26
N VAL A 91 -0.46 3.06 -0.97
CA VAL A 91 0.02 3.81 -2.15
C VAL A 91 -1.09 4.76 -2.57
N MET A 92 -0.84 6.06 -2.41
CA MET A 92 -1.80 7.11 -2.76
C MET A 92 -1.80 7.39 -4.26
N GLN A 93 -2.90 7.94 -4.77
CA GLN A 93 -3.04 8.37 -6.16
C GLN A 93 -1.97 9.38 -6.57
N ASP A 94 -1.63 10.32 -5.68
CA ASP A 94 -0.58 11.31 -5.90
C ASP A 94 0.64 10.95 -5.02
N PRO A 95 1.76 10.48 -5.61
CA PRO A 95 2.95 10.08 -4.90
C PRO A 95 3.68 11.24 -4.19
N ASP A 96 3.44 12.48 -4.58
CA ASP A 96 4.07 13.65 -3.95
C ASP A 96 3.69 13.81 -2.47
N TYR A 97 2.57 13.23 -2.05
CA TYR A 97 2.18 13.20 -0.64
C TYR A 97 2.90 12.13 0.20
N GLN A 98 3.79 11.35 -0.39
CA GLN A 98 4.46 10.23 0.28
C GLN A 98 6.00 10.27 0.20
N LEU A 99 6.58 11.17 -0.57
CA LEU A 99 8.00 11.25 -0.84
C LEU A 99 8.58 12.53 -0.24
N PHE A 100 9.39 12.40 0.82
CA PHE A 100 9.86 13.53 1.64
C PHE A 100 11.36 13.51 1.92
N ARG A 101 12.07 12.42 1.56
CA ARG A 101 13.49 12.24 1.86
C ARG A 101 14.37 12.97 0.83
N PRO A 102 15.65 13.21 1.16
CA PRO A 102 16.58 13.89 0.25
C PRO A 102 16.84 13.15 -1.07
N SER A 103 16.76 11.81 -1.07
CA SER A 103 17.00 11.00 -2.25
C SER A 103 16.02 9.81 -2.34
N VAL A 104 15.92 9.19 -3.52
CA VAL A 104 15.16 7.95 -3.72
C VAL A 104 15.71 6.82 -2.85
N ARG A 105 17.03 6.74 -2.73
CA ARG A 105 17.72 5.80 -1.86
C ARG A 105 17.31 5.96 -0.41
N ASP A 106 17.27 7.19 0.10
CA ASP A 106 16.84 7.48 1.48
C ASP A 106 15.35 7.16 1.69
N GLU A 107 14.50 7.35 0.68
CA GLU A 107 13.10 6.95 0.74
C GLU A 107 12.97 5.43 0.93
N LEU A 108 13.67 4.64 0.12
CA LEU A 108 13.65 3.17 0.24
C LEU A 108 14.24 2.72 1.58
N ALA A 109 15.38 3.27 1.98
CA ALA A 109 16.00 2.94 3.27
C ALA A 109 15.07 3.23 4.45
N SER A 110 14.17 4.21 4.33
CA SER A 110 13.20 4.55 5.36
C SER A 110 12.07 3.52 5.53
N ALA A 111 11.92 2.57 4.61
CA ALA A 111 10.98 1.45 4.74
C ALA A 111 11.44 0.43 5.79
N ALA A 112 12.75 0.33 6.05
CA ALA A 112 13.27 -0.53 7.09
C ALA A 112 12.82 -0.06 8.49
N PRO A 113 12.49 -0.99 9.40
CA PRO A 113 12.05 -0.66 10.76
C PRO A 113 13.06 0.16 11.57
N SER A 114 14.35 0.00 11.28
CA SER A 114 15.44 0.75 11.91
C SER A 114 16.55 1.02 10.88
N PRO A 115 17.30 2.12 11.00
CA PRO A 115 18.46 2.38 10.16
C PRO A 115 19.54 1.30 10.18
N SER A 116 19.63 0.54 11.27
CA SER A 116 20.55 -0.62 11.40
C SER A 116 20.09 -1.84 10.60
N ASP A 117 18.83 -1.88 10.17
CA ASP A 117 18.21 -3.02 9.49
C ASP A 117 18.20 -2.81 7.95
N VAL A 118 18.81 -1.74 7.47
CA VAL A 118 18.97 -1.47 6.03
C VAL A 118 20.00 -2.44 5.46
N ASP A 119 19.54 -3.29 4.55
CA ASP A 119 20.41 -4.16 3.76
C ASP A 119 20.72 -3.46 2.43
N GLU A 120 21.95 -2.99 2.29
CA GLU A 120 22.42 -2.27 1.08
C GLU A 120 22.32 -3.14 -0.18
N LEU A 121 22.56 -4.44 -0.09
CA LEU A 121 22.43 -5.34 -1.25
C LEU A 121 20.98 -5.49 -1.66
N ARG A 122 20.05 -5.58 -0.70
CA ARG A 122 18.62 -5.63 -0.96
C ARG A 122 18.15 -4.29 -1.55
N LEU A 123 18.62 -3.19 -1.00
CA LEU A 123 18.28 -1.85 -1.47
C LEU A 123 18.69 -1.63 -2.93
N GLU A 124 19.91 -2.02 -3.31
CA GLU A 124 20.37 -1.96 -4.71
C GLU A 124 19.51 -2.86 -5.61
N ALA A 125 19.20 -4.08 -5.16
CA ALA A 125 18.36 -5.01 -5.93
C ALA A 125 16.97 -4.41 -6.18
N VAL A 126 16.35 -3.79 -5.18
CA VAL A 126 15.04 -3.13 -5.32
C VAL A 126 15.11 -1.93 -6.27
N LEU A 127 16.15 -1.09 -6.16
CA LEU A 127 16.35 0.02 -7.08
C LEU A 127 16.41 -0.44 -8.54
N GLU A 128 17.13 -1.53 -8.81
CA GLU A 128 17.22 -2.11 -10.16
C GLU A 128 15.89 -2.73 -10.61
N GLU A 129 15.23 -3.49 -9.73
CA GLU A 129 13.93 -4.14 -10.00
C GLU A 129 12.88 -3.11 -10.43
N PHE A 130 12.81 -1.98 -9.72
CA PHE A 130 11.86 -0.91 -10.03
C PHE A 130 12.38 0.07 -11.11
N GLY A 131 13.59 -0.14 -11.64
CA GLY A 131 14.21 0.73 -12.65
C GLY A 131 14.43 2.14 -12.14
N LEU A 132 14.97 2.24 -10.91
CA LEU A 132 15.28 3.48 -10.21
C LEU A 132 16.80 3.69 -10.01
N GLY A 133 17.66 2.73 -10.40
CA GLY A 133 19.11 2.81 -10.21
C GLY A 133 19.72 4.12 -10.70
N ASP A 134 19.40 4.55 -11.93
CA ASP A 134 19.91 5.80 -12.53
C ASP A 134 19.48 7.08 -11.79
N VAL A 135 18.51 7.01 -10.92
CA VAL A 135 17.93 8.14 -10.19
C VAL A 135 17.99 7.98 -8.67
N ALA A 136 18.70 6.95 -8.19
CA ALA A 136 18.76 6.57 -6.77
C ALA A 136 19.17 7.75 -5.86
N ASP A 137 20.14 8.56 -6.28
CA ASP A 137 20.65 9.67 -5.48
C ASP A 137 19.97 11.02 -5.80
N ARG A 138 18.91 11.00 -6.64
CA ARG A 138 18.17 12.22 -6.98
C ARG A 138 17.06 12.47 -5.96
N HIS A 139 16.79 13.78 -5.75
CA HIS A 139 15.65 14.18 -4.92
C HIS A 139 14.33 13.79 -5.60
N PRO A 140 13.38 13.19 -4.88
CA PRO A 140 12.09 12.72 -5.43
C PRO A 140 11.31 13.79 -6.19
N ALA A 141 11.37 15.06 -5.78
CA ALA A 141 10.70 16.14 -6.50
C ALA A 141 11.20 16.33 -7.94
N SER A 142 12.41 15.85 -8.28
CA SER A 142 12.98 15.92 -9.63
C SER A 142 12.59 14.77 -10.55
N LEU A 143 11.86 13.79 -10.03
CA LEU A 143 11.45 12.61 -10.76
C LEU A 143 10.23 12.88 -11.64
N SER A 144 10.10 12.10 -12.74
CA SER A 144 8.86 12.05 -13.49
C SER A 144 7.74 11.37 -12.66
N GLY A 145 6.46 11.61 -13.00
CA GLY A 145 5.34 10.99 -12.30
C GLY A 145 5.44 9.46 -12.23
N GLY A 146 5.84 8.81 -13.34
CA GLY A 146 6.03 7.36 -13.38
C GLY A 146 7.21 6.88 -12.51
N GLN A 147 8.29 7.67 -12.38
CA GLN A 147 9.39 7.36 -11.47
C GLN A 147 8.96 7.50 -10.01
N LYS A 148 8.22 8.55 -9.66
CA LYS A 148 7.64 8.73 -8.32
C LYS A 148 6.73 7.59 -7.94
N GLN A 149 5.85 7.18 -8.86
CA GLN A 149 4.94 6.04 -8.62
C GLN A 149 5.71 4.75 -8.37
N ARG A 150 6.75 4.45 -9.18
CA ARG A 150 7.60 3.27 -8.95
C ARG A 150 8.36 3.37 -7.62
N CYS A 151 8.81 4.55 -7.23
CA CYS A 151 9.46 4.77 -5.95
C CYS A 151 8.53 4.41 -4.78
N VAL A 152 7.29 4.91 -4.78
CA VAL A 152 6.31 4.57 -3.73
C VAL A 152 5.96 3.08 -3.73
N CYS A 153 5.85 2.45 -4.91
CA CYS A 153 5.63 0.99 -4.99
C CYS A 153 6.83 0.20 -4.45
N ALA A 154 8.07 0.64 -4.70
CA ALA A 154 9.27 0.04 -4.14
C ALA A 154 9.32 0.17 -2.60
N ILE A 155 8.95 1.32 -2.05
CA ILE A 155 8.82 1.51 -0.60
C ILE A 155 7.75 0.56 -0.04
N ALA A 156 6.62 0.42 -0.74
CA ALA A 156 5.52 -0.45 -0.34
C ALA A 156 5.95 -1.92 -0.26
N SER A 157 6.73 -2.43 -1.24
CA SER A 157 7.22 -3.81 -1.25
C SER A 157 8.18 -4.10 -0.10
N GLU A 158 8.97 -3.11 0.34
CA GLU A 158 9.91 -3.26 1.45
C GLU A 158 9.31 -2.93 2.83
N SER A 159 8.07 -2.45 2.88
CA SER A 159 7.42 -2.02 4.13
C SER A 159 7.12 -3.15 5.12
N GLY A 160 7.14 -4.41 4.68
CA GLY A 160 6.73 -5.57 5.48
C GLY A 160 5.26 -5.54 5.88
N ALA A 161 4.44 -4.71 5.24
CA ALA A 161 3.03 -4.59 5.55
C ALA A 161 2.26 -5.87 5.20
N GLN A 162 1.27 -6.23 6.04
CA GLN A 162 0.40 -7.40 5.84
C GLN A 162 -0.61 -7.17 4.70
N ALA A 163 -0.84 -5.92 4.32
CA ALA A 163 -1.73 -5.54 3.23
C ALA A 163 -1.18 -4.32 2.48
N LEU A 164 -1.08 -4.44 1.16
CA LEU A 164 -0.81 -3.32 0.27
C LEU A 164 -2.15 -2.78 -0.24
N LEU A 165 -2.40 -1.51 0.01
CA LEU A 165 -3.60 -0.80 -0.40
C LEU A 165 -3.21 0.17 -1.51
N LEU A 166 -3.83 0.06 -2.69
CA LEU A 166 -3.43 0.81 -3.87
C LEU A 166 -4.60 1.69 -4.32
N ASP A 167 -4.44 3.01 -4.25
CA ASP A 167 -5.46 3.97 -4.69
C ASP A 167 -5.08 4.48 -6.08
N GLU A 168 -5.76 3.98 -7.12
CA GLU A 168 -5.50 4.26 -8.54
C GLU A 168 -4.02 4.10 -8.96
N PRO A 169 -3.37 2.97 -8.66
CA PRO A 169 -1.92 2.80 -8.82
C PRO A 169 -1.44 2.87 -10.26
N THR A 170 -2.33 2.80 -11.23
CA THR A 170 -2.02 2.86 -12.67
C THR A 170 -2.19 4.28 -13.23
N SER A 171 -2.66 5.24 -12.45
CA SER A 171 -2.83 6.62 -12.87
C SER A 171 -1.47 7.22 -13.25
N GLY A 172 -1.31 7.65 -14.49
CA GLY A 172 -0.05 8.22 -14.99
C GLY A 172 1.06 7.22 -15.33
N LEU A 173 0.80 5.91 -15.23
CA LEU A 173 1.74 4.89 -15.70
C LEU A 173 1.51 4.56 -17.17
N ASP A 174 2.60 4.36 -17.91
CA ASP A 174 2.56 3.71 -19.23
C ASP A 174 2.35 2.19 -19.09
N PHE A 175 2.06 1.54 -20.22
CA PHE A 175 1.76 0.10 -20.26
C PHE A 175 2.89 -0.76 -19.64
N ARG A 176 4.15 -0.42 -19.91
CA ARG A 176 5.32 -1.18 -19.43
C ARG A 176 5.45 -1.10 -17.90
N ASN A 177 5.17 0.06 -17.33
CA ASN A 177 5.19 0.25 -15.89
C ASN A 177 3.99 -0.41 -15.21
N MET A 178 2.82 -0.47 -15.88
CA MET A 178 1.67 -1.25 -15.40
C MET A 178 1.97 -2.75 -15.35
N GLU A 179 2.62 -3.31 -16.40
CA GLU A 179 3.05 -4.72 -16.39
C GLU A 179 4.01 -5.02 -15.24
N ARG A 180 5.01 -4.16 -15.00
CA ARG A 180 5.95 -4.32 -13.87
C ARG A 180 5.23 -4.32 -12.54
N LEU A 181 4.33 -3.37 -12.30
CA LEU A 181 3.54 -3.33 -11.06
C LEU A 181 2.71 -4.60 -10.89
N ALA A 182 2.10 -5.10 -11.97
CA ALA A 182 1.32 -6.34 -11.93
C ALA A 182 2.18 -7.57 -11.59
N LEU A 183 3.43 -7.65 -12.08
CA LEU A 183 4.36 -8.74 -11.74
C LEU A 183 4.71 -8.70 -10.25
N ILE A 184 5.08 -7.52 -9.72
CA ILE A 184 5.40 -7.34 -8.30
C ILE A 184 4.23 -7.77 -7.42
N LEU A 185 3.02 -7.31 -7.73
CA LEU A 185 1.82 -7.70 -6.97
C LEU A 185 1.53 -9.21 -7.01
N ARG A 186 1.99 -9.92 -8.06
CA ARG A 186 1.86 -11.39 -8.14
C ARG A 186 2.89 -12.13 -7.31
N GLU A 187 4.07 -11.57 -7.13
CA GLU A 187 5.12 -12.18 -6.30
C GLU A 187 4.83 -12.04 -4.82
N GLU A 188 4.14 -10.95 -4.42
CA GLU A 188 3.71 -10.69 -3.05
C GLU A 188 2.46 -11.52 -2.62
N THR A 189 1.78 -12.23 -3.53
CA THR A 189 0.60 -13.08 -3.26
C THR A 189 0.93 -14.58 -3.35
#